data_7f1efe6e051050eef1caadad1e68e295
#
_entry.id   7f1efe6e051050eef1caadad1e68e295
#
_cell.length_a   1.000
_cell.length_b   1.000
_cell.length_c   1.000
_cell.angle_alpha   90.00
_cell.angle_beta   90.00
_cell.angle_gamma   90.00
#
_symmetry.space_group_name_H-M   'P 1'
#
loop_
_entity.id
_entity.type
_entity.pdbx_description
1 polymer ?
#
loop_
_entity_poly.entity_id
_entity_poly.type
_entity_poly.pdbx_seq_one_letter_code
_entity_poly.pdbx_strand_id
1 'polypeptide(L)'
;MNAWLESLKVYYDRRMITLLALGFSSGLPAPLVFSNLSIWLRDEGVSRTDIGLFALATTPYAINFLWAPLVDRMPLPWLTARFGRRRGWALFAQVWLILAIGLMALTNPSGNLMAVASAALFVAFVSATQDIVIDAYRIDVLEPHQYGAGSAAAIWGWHLGGTLVGGAGGLYLAASFGWNVAYGVLAFAIGIGVLAILLSPEPVARPTLETVNRERRVADRLHHLSWLQGRMADLAAWLYGAVVAPFADFMRRDGWVLILVFIFVFKFGDALLGRMSGVFYREMGFELVDIANVSKVYGLAANALGILVGGFLVYRLGVMKSLFFAGLAAASTNLTYSWLAMSGHDMTVFKIAVMSDNFTGGLATVAFVAYLSSLTNVAYTATQYALLASLGNLARIWLSASSGWMVDQLDGDWMIFFAMTAGLALLGLPLLLVLMWLFPQPQPKRRDEGSG
;
A
#
# COMPACT_ATOMS: atom_id res chain seq x y z
N MET A 1 4.10 -32.45 -17.50
CA MET A 1 3.63 -31.34 -18.35
C MET A 1 2.15 -31.04 -18.15
N ASN A 2 1.28 -32.03 -17.97
CA ASN A 2 -0.17 -31.82 -17.81
C ASN A 2 -0.59 -31.11 -16.50
N ALA A 3 0.08 -31.36 -15.37
CA ALA A 3 -0.26 -30.76 -14.08
C ALA A 3 -0.04 -29.22 -14.04
N TRP A 4 0.97 -28.72 -14.74
CA TRP A 4 1.24 -27.28 -14.86
C TRP A 4 0.20 -26.56 -15.73
N LEU A 5 -0.22 -27.20 -16.82
CA LEU A 5 -1.28 -26.67 -17.70
C LEU A 5 -2.64 -26.68 -17.00
N GLU A 6 -2.91 -27.65 -16.12
CA GLU A 6 -4.14 -27.65 -15.29
C GLU A 6 -4.14 -26.50 -14.29
N SER A 7 -2.98 -26.19 -13.70
CA SER A 7 -2.86 -25.06 -12.77
C SER A 7 -3.13 -23.71 -13.45
N LEU A 8 -2.87 -23.58 -14.76
CA LEU A 8 -3.18 -22.36 -15.51
C LEU A 8 -4.68 -22.21 -15.82
N LYS A 9 -5.45 -23.29 -15.84
CA LYS A 9 -6.91 -23.22 -16.08
C LYS A 9 -7.63 -22.36 -15.03
N VAL A 10 -7.11 -22.26 -13.82
CA VAL A 10 -7.66 -21.42 -12.75
C VAL A 10 -7.76 -19.94 -13.19
N TYR A 11 -6.84 -19.46 -14.03
CA TYR A 11 -6.84 -18.08 -14.52
C TYR A 11 -7.91 -17.79 -15.59
N TYR A 12 -8.55 -18.80 -16.17
CA TYR A 12 -9.67 -18.65 -17.12
C TYR A 12 -11.02 -18.49 -16.42
N ASP A 13 -11.08 -18.62 -15.09
CA ASP A 13 -12.30 -18.37 -14.32
C ASP A 13 -12.66 -16.87 -14.40
N ARG A 14 -13.94 -16.57 -14.65
CA ARG A 14 -14.48 -15.20 -14.68
C ARG A 14 -14.17 -14.42 -13.41
N ARG A 15 -14.05 -15.09 -12.25
CA ARG A 15 -13.65 -14.48 -10.97
C ARG A 15 -12.27 -13.82 -11.06
N MET A 16 -11.31 -14.41 -11.78
CA MET A 16 -9.97 -13.83 -11.96
C MET A 16 -10.00 -12.54 -12.75
N ILE A 17 -10.79 -12.49 -13.83
CA ILE A 17 -11.00 -11.28 -14.65
C ILE A 17 -11.64 -10.18 -13.80
N THR A 18 -12.67 -10.54 -13.01
CA THR A 18 -13.30 -9.60 -12.07
C THR A 18 -12.30 -9.05 -11.08
N LEU A 19 -11.48 -9.91 -10.46
CA LEU A 19 -10.49 -9.49 -9.47
C LEU A 19 -9.37 -8.64 -10.09
N LEU A 20 -8.96 -8.93 -11.32
CA LEU A 20 -8.04 -8.09 -12.07
C LEU A 20 -8.60 -6.71 -12.33
N ALA A 21 -9.87 -6.61 -12.76
CA ALA A 21 -10.54 -5.33 -13.00
C ALA A 21 -10.81 -4.55 -11.70
N LEU A 22 -11.12 -5.24 -10.60
CA LEU A 22 -11.26 -4.62 -9.28
C LEU A 22 -9.93 -4.15 -8.74
N GLY A 23 -8.86 -4.96 -8.91
CA GLY A 23 -7.49 -4.55 -8.60
C GLY A 23 -7.08 -3.31 -9.38
N PHE A 24 -7.42 -3.23 -10.68
CA PHE A 24 -7.22 -2.04 -11.51
C PHE A 24 -7.87 -0.80 -10.90
N SER A 25 -9.15 -0.90 -10.53
CA SER A 25 -9.89 0.20 -9.92
C SER A 25 -9.34 0.59 -8.54
N SER A 26 -8.82 -0.36 -7.76
CA SER A 26 -8.18 -0.13 -6.46
C SER A 26 -6.84 0.59 -6.60
N GLY A 27 -6.01 0.19 -7.57
CA GLY A 27 -4.69 0.77 -7.77
C GLY A 27 -4.71 2.19 -8.34
N LEU A 28 -5.66 2.49 -9.23
CA LEU A 28 -5.70 3.71 -10.02
C LEU A 28 -5.66 5.01 -9.20
N PRO A 29 -6.35 5.17 -8.06
CA PRO A 29 -6.31 6.39 -7.25
C PRO A 29 -4.97 6.65 -6.57
N ALA A 30 -4.17 5.63 -6.31
CA ALA A 30 -2.95 5.75 -5.54
C ALA A 30 -1.98 6.81 -6.11
N PRO A 31 -1.53 6.77 -7.38
CA PRO A 31 -0.65 7.82 -7.91
C PRO A 31 -1.29 9.21 -7.91
N LEU A 32 -2.62 9.31 -7.99
CA LEU A 32 -3.33 10.58 -8.04
C LEU A 32 -3.31 11.34 -6.71
N VAL A 33 -3.06 10.66 -5.60
CA VAL A 33 -2.93 11.29 -4.27
C VAL A 33 -1.50 11.19 -3.71
N PHE A 34 -0.63 10.41 -4.35
CA PHE A 34 0.79 10.28 -3.97
C PHE A 34 1.72 10.96 -4.97
N SER A 35 2.23 10.22 -5.95
CA SER A 35 3.33 10.67 -6.81
C SER A 35 2.93 11.73 -7.83
N ASN A 36 1.83 11.53 -8.54
CA ASN A 36 1.40 12.48 -9.57
C ASN A 36 0.93 13.79 -8.96
N LEU A 37 0.25 13.72 -7.80
CA LEU A 37 -0.13 14.93 -7.07
C LEU A 37 1.10 15.76 -6.68
N SER A 38 2.16 15.12 -6.17
CA SER A 38 3.38 15.85 -5.79
C SER A 38 4.02 16.56 -6.98
N ILE A 39 4.00 15.93 -8.15
CA ILE A 39 4.51 16.51 -9.39
C ILE A 39 3.60 17.68 -9.84
N TRP A 40 2.27 17.48 -9.85
CA TRP A 40 1.32 18.55 -10.19
C TRP A 40 1.48 19.78 -9.30
N LEU A 41 1.54 19.56 -7.97
CA LEU A 41 1.74 20.66 -7.02
C LEU A 41 3.06 21.38 -7.29
N ARG A 42 4.12 20.67 -7.67
CA ARG A 42 5.40 21.29 -8.01
C ARG A 42 5.34 22.08 -9.30
N ASP A 43 4.66 21.56 -10.33
CA ASP A 43 4.46 22.26 -11.61
C ASP A 43 3.70 23.58 -11.41
N GLU A 44 2.79 23.63 -10.42
CA GLU A 44 2.01 24.83 -10.04
C GLU A 44 2.76 25.76 -9.06
N GLY A 45 4.01 25.48 -8.76
CA GLY A 45 4.86 26.32 -7.91
C GLY A 45 4.63 26.20 -6.41
N VAL A 46 3.91 25.17 -5.94
CA VAL A 46 3.69 24.93 -4.52
C VAL A 46 5.00 24.62 -3.82
N SER A 47 5.17 25.09 -2.57
CA SER A 47 6.36 24.89 -1.76
C SER A 47 6.62 23.40 -1.48
N ARG A 48 7.91 23.01 -1.35
CA ARG A 48 8.27 21.62 -1.01
C ARG A 48 7.70 21.20 0.33
N THR A 49 7.69 22.11 1.31
CA THR A 49 7.07 21.89 2.63
C THR A 49 5.59 21.54 2.50
N ASP A 50 4.82 22.31 1.75
CA ASP A 50 3.39 22.06 1.56
C ASP A 50 3.17 20.73 0.82
N ILE A 51 3.96 20.44 -0.23
CA ILE A 51 3.90 19.15 -0.94
C ILE A 51 4.16 17.98 0.02
N GLY A 52 5.12 18.11 0.93
CA GLY A 52 5.36 17.13 1.99
C GLY A 52 4.13 16.91 2.86
N LEU A 53 3.52 18.01 3.35
CA LEU A 53 2.32 17.96 4.20
C LEU A 53 1.11 17.30 3.52
N PHE A 54 1.00 17.36 2.19
CA PHE A 54 -0.02 16.60 1.45
C PHE A 54 0.05 15.09 1.63
N ALA A 55 1.17 14.53 2.15
CA ALA A 55 1.21 13.14 2.55
C ALA A 55 0.15 12.82 3.61
N LEU A 56 -0.16 13.76 4.51
CA LEU A 56 -1.17 13.57 5.56
C LEU A 56 -2.57 13.34 4.99
N ALA A 57 -2.89 13.87 3.80
CA ALA A 57 -4.16 13.59 3.12
C ALA A 57 -4.36 12.10 2.81
N THR A 58 -3.29 11.30 2.80
CA THR A 58 -3.35 9.86 2.54
C THR A 58 -3.45 9.00 3.82
N THR A 59 -3.54 9.63 4.99
CA THR A 59 -3.74 8.95 6.28
C THR A 59 -4.91 7.96 6.29
N PRO A 60 -6.05 8.18 5.59
CA PRO A 60 -7.13 7.21 5.53
C PRO A 60 -6.69 5.80 5.13
N TYR A 61 -5.70 5.63 4.25
CA TYR A 61 -5.18 4.30 3.89
C TYR A 61 -4.50 3.55 5.05
N ALA A 62 -3.98 4.28 6.04
CA ALA A 62 -3.32 3.67 7.19
C ALA A 62 -4.29 3.37 8.34
N ILE A 63 -5.43 4.06 8.40
CA ILE A 63 -6.40 3.93 9.50
C ILE A 63 -7.74 3.35 9.06
N ASN A 64 -7.82 2.81 7.83
CA ASN A 64 -9.05 2.27 7.25
C ASN A 64 -9.66 1.12 8.07
N PHE A 65 -8.86 0.42 8.86
CA PHE A 65 -9.33 -0.61 9.79
C PHE A 65 -10.34 -0.07 10.82
N LEU A 66 -10.34 1.23 11.11
CA LEU A 66 -11.27 1.85 12.06
C LEU A 66 -12.73 1.80 11.59
N TRP A 67 -12.96 1.91 10.28
CA TRP A 67 -14.32 1.86 9.72
C TRP A 67 -14.60 0.63 8.85
N ALA A 68 -13.63 -0.26 8.66
CA ALA A 68 -13.85 -1.53 7.99
C ALA A 68 -15.05 -2.31 8.56
N PRO A 69 -15.25 -2.33 9.89
CA PRO A 69 -16.42 -2.94 10.52
C PRO A 69 -17.76 -2.40 10.06
N LEU A 70 -17.81 -1.09 9.86
CA LEU A 70 -19.01 -0.42 9.38
C LEU A 70 -19.39 -0.93 7.98
N VAL A 71 -18.38 -0.99 7.10
CA VAL A 71 -18.52 -1.51 5.74
C VAL A 71 -18.95 -2.99 5.73
N ASP A 72 -18.43 -3.77 6.68
CA ASP A 72 -18.74 -5.20 6.79
C ASP A 72 -20.17 -5.51 7.27
N ARG A 73 -20.75 -4.64 8.09
CA ARG A 73 -22.03 -4.94 8.77
C ARG A 73 -23.19 -4.05 8.35
N MET A 74 -22.94 -2.81 7.97
CA MET A 74 -23.99 -1.85 7.68
C MET A 74 -24.57 -2.08 6.27
N PRO A 75 -25.88 -2.36 6.13
CA PRO A 75 -26.52 -2.37 4.83
C PRO A 75 -26.70 -0.94 4.31
N LEU A 76 -26.36 -0.71 3.04
CA LEU A 76 -26.69 0.55 2.37
C LEU A 76 -28.14 0.53 1.91
N PRO A 77 -28.94 1.55 2.26
CA PRO A 77 -30.33 1.63 1.80
C PRO A 77 -30.40 1.48 0.29
N TRP A 78 -31.38 0.74 -0.23
CA TRP A 78 -31.65 0.46 -1.63
C TRP A 78 -30.52 -0.32 -2.36
N LEU A 79 -29.24 0.08 -2.24
CA LEU A 79 -28.10 -0.58 -2.92
C LEU A 79 -27.93 -2.03 -2.45
N THR A 80 -27.97 -2.27 -1.13
CA THR A 80 -27.85 -3.62 -0.59
C THR A 80 -29.03 -4.50 -1.01
N ALA A 81 -30.26 -3.97 -1.04
CA ALA A 81 -31.43 -4.71 -1.47
C ALA A 81 -31.38 -5.10 -2.97
N ARG A 82 -30.79 -4.21 -3.81
CA ARG A 82 -30.74 -4.41 -5.28
C ARG A 82 -29.54 -5.24 -5.75
N PHE A 83 -28.39 -5.04 -5.15
CA PHE A 83 -27.10 -5.59 -5.63
C PHE A 83 -26.43 -6.56 -4.65
N GLY A 84 -26.93 -6.68 -3.43
CA GLY A 84 -26.23 -7.37 -2.36
C GLY A 84 -25.33 -6.42 -1.55
N ARG A 85 -24.78 -6.93 -0.45
CA ARG A 85 -24.01 -6.09 0.48
C ARG A 85 -22.65 -5.70 -0.08
N ARG A 86 -21.86 -6.67 -0.56
CA ARG A 86 -20.51 -6.41 -1.08
C ARG A 86 -20.55 -5.58 -2.35
N ARG A 87 -21.38 -5.96 -3.29
CA ARG A 87 -21.54 -5.22 -4.54
C ARG A 87 -22.12 -3.82 -4.31
N GLY A 88 -23.09 -3.68 -3.41
CA GLY A 88 -23.67 -2.38 -3.06
C GLY A 88 -22.62 -1.41 -2.50
N TRP A 89 -21.79 -1.86 -1.56
CA TRP A 89 -20.68 -1.04 -1.03
C TRP A 89 -19.61 -0.73 -2.08
N ALA A 90 -19.25 -1.70 -2.94
CA ALA A 90 -18.28 -1.47 -4.01
C ALA A 90 -18.77 -0.41 -4.99
N LEU A 91 -20.04 -0.52 -5.47
CA LEU A 91 -20.64 0.48 -6.34
C LEU A 91 -20.72 1.88 -5.69
N PHE A 92 -21.13 1.92 -4.42
CA PHE A 92 -21.15 3.17 -3.65
C PHE A 92 -19.76 3.82 -3.62
N ALA A 93 -18.75 3.08 -3.20
CA ALA A 93 -17.38 3.61 -3.12
C ALA A 93 -16.85 4.04 -4.50
N GLN A 94 -17.07 3.25 -5.55
CA GLN A 94 -16.59 3.57 -6.91
C GLN A 94 -17.28 4.80 -7.51
N VAL A 95 -18.58 4.98 -7.30
CA VAL A 95 -19.28 6.19 -7.75
C VAL A 95 -18.76 7.43 -7.03
N TRP A 96 -18.61 7.35 -5.69
CA TRP A 96 -18.03 8.45 -4.94
C TRP A 96 -16.56 8.72 -5.30
N LEU A 97 -15.81 7.69 -5.68
CA LEU A 97 -14.43 7.84 -6.13
C LEU A 97 -14.33 8.55 -7.47
N ILE A 98 -15.21 8.24 -8.43
CA ILE A 98 -15.33 8.97 -9.70
C ILE A 98 -15.62 10.45 -9.43
N LEU A 99 -16.58 10.73 -8.54
CA LEU A 99 -16.92 12.11 -8.17
C LEU A 99 -15.77 12.81 -7.45
N ALA A 100 -15.08 12.14 -6.53
CA ALA A 100 -13.96 12.70 -5.77
C ALA A 100 -12.78 13.05 -6.68
N ILE A 101 -12.39 12.14 -7.60
CA ILE A 101 -11.32 12.40 -8.58
C ILE A 101 -11.78 13.48 -9.56
N GLY A 102 -13.05 13.46 -9.97
CA GLY A 102 -13.65 14.50 -10.83
C GLY A 102 -13.63 15.89 -10.17
N LEU A 103 -13.96 15.97 -8.88
CA LEU A 103 -13.83 17.22 -8.10
C LEU A 103 -12.36 17.66 -8.03
N MET A 104 -11.43 16.73 -7.82
CA MET A 104 -10.00 17.04 -7.82
C MET A 104 -9.53 17.57 -9.19
N ALA A 105 -10.06 17.03 -10.29
CA ALA A 105 -9.81 17.53 -11.65
C ALA A 105 -10.28 18.98 -11.88
N LEU A 106 -11.21 19.49 -11.09
CA LEU A 106 -11.72 20.87 -11.15
C LEU A 106 -10.97 21.82 -10.22
N THR A 107 -10.03 21.34 -9.42
CA THR A 107 -9.23 22.19 -8.52
C THR A 107 -8.07 22.86 -9.26
N ASN A 108 -7.58 23.96 -8.67
CA ASN A 108 -6.37 24.63 -9.12
C ASN A 108 -5.45 24.84 -7.91
N PRO A 109 -4.28 24.16 -7.86
CA PRO A 109 -3.35 24.28 -6.74
C PRO A 109 -2.83 25.70 -6.52
N SER A 110 -2.55 26.44 -7.58
CA SER A 110 -2.06 27.82 -7.46
C SER A 110 -3.13 28.80 -6.97
N GLY A 111 -4.44 28.46 -7.14
CA GLY A 111 -5.55 29.29 -6.68
C GLY A 111 -6.05 28.96 -5.28
N ASN A 112 -6.18 27.68 -4.94
CA ASN A 112 -6.72 27.24 -3.65
C ASN A 112 -6.15 25.87 -3.21
N LEU A 113 -5.04 25.92 -2.51
CA LEU A 113 -4.33 24.73 -2.03
C LEU A 113 -5.18 23.90 -1.05
N MET A 114 -6.02 24.54 -0.22
CA MET A 114 -6.89 23.87 0.73
C MET A 114 -7.98 23.04 0.02
N ALA A 115 -8.51 23.53 -1.10
CA ALA A 115 -9.47 22.77 -1.90
C ALA A 115 -8.83 21.50 -2.47
N VAL A 116 -7.59 21.60 -2.97
CA VAL A 116 -6.83 20.43 -3.45
C VAL A 116 -6.57 19.43 -2.31
N ALA A 117 -6.17 19.91 -1.13
CA ALA A 117 -5.92 19.06 0.03
C ALA A 117 -7.20 18.32 0.48
N SER A 118 -8.34 19.06 0.51
CA SER A 118 -9.63 18.47 0.87
C SER A 118 -10.10 17.44 -0.17
N ALA A 119 -9.91 17.71 -1.45
CA ALA A 119 -10.23 16.77 -2.53
C ALA A 119 -9.32 15.52 -2.45
N ALA A 120 -8.02 15.69 -2.23
CA ALA A 120 -7.07 14.58 -2.06
C ALA A 120 -7.41 13.70 -0.85
N LEU A 121 -7.75 14.30 0.30
CA LEU A 121 -8.23 13.59 1.49
C LEU A 121 -9.51 12.80 1.18
N PHE A 122 -10.45 13.40 0.46
CA PHE A 122 -11.70 12.74 0.08
C PHE A 122 -11.45 11.58 -0.88
N VAL A 123 -10.59 11.73 -1.90
CA VAL A 123 -10.15 10.63 -2.77
C VAL A 123 -9.53 9.51 -1.95
N ALA A 124 -8.61 9.83 -1.04
CA ALA A 124 -7.94 8.83 -0.20
C ALA A 124 -8.92 8.08 0.72
N PHE A 125 -9.90 8.79 1.33
CA PHE A 125 -10.91 8.17 2.18
C PHE A 125 -11.82 7.22 1.41
N VAL A 126 -12.32 7.65 0.26
CA VAL A 126 -13.22 6.83 -0.57
C VAL A 126 -12.47 5.65 -1.19
N SER A 127 -11.22 5.86 -1.64
CA SER A 127 -10.37 4.79 -2.16
C SER A 127 -10.03 3.75 -1.09
N ALA A 128 -9.65 4.19 0.12
CA ALA A 128 -9.42 3.28 1.24
C ALA A 128 -10.68 2.48 1.62
N THR A 129 -11.86 3.10 1.49
CA THR A 129 -13.15 2.40 1.67
C THR A 129 -13.39 1.37 0.56
N GLN A 130 -13.09 1.71 -0.69
CA GLN A 130 -13.14 0.78 -1.81
C GLN A 130 -12.23 -0.43 -1.58
N ASP A 131 -11.00 -0.22 -1.10
CA ASP A 131 -10.03 -1.28 -0.84
C ASP A 131 -10.54 -2.29 0.19
N ILE A 132 -11.17 -1.82 1.28
CA ILE A 132 -11.82 -2.69 2.27
C ILE A 132 -12.84 -3.62 1.59
N VAL A 133 -13.69 -3.06 0.72
CA VAL A 133 -14.75 -3.83 0.06
C VAL A 133 -14.18 -4.82 -0.94
N ILE A 134 -13.19 -4.41 -1.75
CA ILE A 134 -12.56 -5.26 -2.77
C ILE A 134 -11.82 -6.42 -2.12
N ASP A 135 -11.10 -6.18 -1.03
CA ASP A 135 -10.40 -7.23 -0.29
C ASP A 135 -11.38 -8.24 0.31
N ALA A 136 -12.47 -7.76 0.90
CA ALA A 136 -13.51 -8.62 1.42
C ALA A 136 -14.23 -9.39 0.30
N TYR A 137 -14.56 -8.74 -0.81
CA TYR A 137 -15.16 -9.39 -1.98
C TYR A 137 -14.24 -10.51 -2.53
N ARG A 138 -12.94 -10.25 -2.63
CA ARG A 138 -11.96 -11.23 -3.08
C ARG A 138 -11.96 -12.49 -2.22
N ILE A 139 -12.00 -12.33 -0.89
CA ILE A 139 -12.03 -13.47 0.04
C ILE A 139 -13.35 -14.24 -0.07
N ASP A 140 -14.46 -13.52 -0.14
CA ASP A 140 -15.81 -14.12 -0.12
C ASP A 140 -16.15 -14.84 -1.44
N VAL A 141 -15.61 -14.40 -2.60
CA VAL A 141 -15.93 -14.95 -3.93
C VAL A 141 -15.08 -16.15 -4.32
N LEU A 142 -13.90 -16.31 -3.70
CA LEU A 142 -12.95 -17.36 -4.04
C LEU A 142 -13.14 -18.62 -3.20
N GLU A 143 -12.81 -19.74 -3.80
CA GLU A 143 -12.62 -21.01 -3.09
C GLU A 143 -11.19 -21.11 -2.57
N PRO A 144 -10.92 -21.88 -1.49
CA PRO A 144 -9.59 -21.95 -0.87
C PRO A 144 -8.43 -22.24 -1.85
N HIS A 145 -8.68 -23.11 -2.84
CA HIS A 145 -7.66 -23.45 -3.85
C HIS A 145 -7.41 -22.32 -4.87
N GLN A 146 -8.31 -21.32 -4.97
CA GLN A 146 -8.21 -20.18 -5.89
C GLN A 146 -7.55 -18.95 -5.25
N TYR A 147 -7.32 -18.92 -3.93
CA TYR A 147 -6.81 -17.74 -3.23
C TYR A 147 -5.49 -17.22 -3.81
N GLY A 148 -4.57 -18.11 -4.18
CA GLY A 148 -3.30 -17.72 -4.79
C GLY A 148 -3.46 -17.01 -6.12
N ALA A 149 -4.23 -17.61 -7.04
CA ALA A 149 -4.48 -17.05 -8.36
C ALA A 149 -5.28 -15.74 -8.29
N GLY A 150 -6.31 -15.68 -7.42
CA GLY A 150 -7.12 -14.48 -7.23
C GLY A 150 -6.33 -13.31 -6.62
N SER A 151 -5.43 -13.60 -5.67
CA SER A 151 -4.52 -12.57 -5.13
C SER A 151 -3.55 -12.07 -6.20
N ALA A 152 -2.99 -12.96 -7.01
CA ALA A 152 -2.12 -12.58 -8.13
C ALA A 152 -2.88 -11.71 -9.15
N ALA A 153 -4.10 -12.08 -9.53
CA ALA A 153 -4.93 -11.29 -10.44
C ALA A 153 -5.21 -9.88 -9.89
N ALA A 154 -5.57 -9.77 -8.59
CA ALA A 154 -5.80 -8.48 -7.94
C ALA A 154 -4.53 -7.61 -7.88
N ILE A 155 -3.37 -8.19 -7.55
CA ILE A 155 -2.07 -7.48 -7.51
C ILE A 155 -1.67 -6.99 -8.90
N TRP A 156 -1.81 -7.82 -9.93
CA TRP A 156 -1.54 -7.40 -11.31
C TRP A 156 -2.51 -6.31 -11.76
N GLY A 157 -3.80 -6.44 -11.41
CA GLY A 157 -4.78 -5.38 -11.65
C GLY A 157 -4.35 -4.08 -11.01
N TRP A 158 -3.89 -4.12 -9.74
CA TRP A 158 -3.41 -2.95 -9.02
C TRP A 158 -2.22 -2.27 -9.73
N HIS A 159 -1.24 -3.04 -10.21
CA HIS A 159 -0.13 -2.48 -10.99
C HIS A 159 -0.56 -1.90 -12.35
N LEU A 160 -1.50 -2.56 -13.03
CA LEU A 160 -2.06 -2.03 -14.29
C LEU A 160 -2.79 -0.71 -14.06
N GLY A 161 -3.67 -0.66 -13.05
CA GLY A 161 -4.42 0.55 -12.71
C GLY A 161 -3.55 1.64 -12.10
N GLY A 162 -2.77 1.30 -11.08
CA GLY A 162 -1.98 2.26 -10.31
C GLY A 162 -0.68 2.68 -11.00
N THR A 163 0.18 1.72 -11.36
CA THR A 163 1.50 2.08 -11.88
C THR A 163 1.45 2.49 -13.34
N LEU A 164 0.75 1.73 -14.18
CA LEU A 164 0.75 1.99 -15.62
C LEU A 164 -0.29 3.04 -16.01
N VAL A 165 -1.57 2.83 -15.76
CA VAL A 165 -2.63 3.74 -16.25
C VAL A 165 -2.69 5.00 -15.39
N GLY A 166 -2.84 4.91 -14.08
CA GLY A 166 -2.90 6.06 -13.19
C GLY A 166 -1.56 6.78 -13.09
N GLY A 167 -0.45 6.03 -12.97
CA GLY A 167 0.89 6.58 -12.87
C GLY A 167 1.45 7.09 -14.19
N ALA A 168 1.91 6.20 -15.07
CA ALA A 168 2.49 6.58 -16.36
C ALA A 168 1.46 7.25 -17.27
N GLY A 169 0.28 6.64 -17.44
CA GLY A 169 -0.80 7.20 -18.26
C GLY A 169 -1.24 8.58 -17.77
N GLY A 170 -1.32 8.79 -16.46
CA GLY A 170 -1.60 10.10 -15.88
C GLY A 170 -0.56 11.16 -16.24
N LEU A 171 0.72 10.80 -16.21
CA LEU A 171 1.82 11.69 -16.61
C LEU A 171 1.79 12.00 -18.13
N TYR A 172 1.53 11.00 -18.99
CA TYR A 172 1.38 11.22 -20.43
C TYR A 172 0.20 12.12 -20.76
N LEU A 173 -0.95 11.89 -20.10
CA LEU A 173 -2.13 12.74 -20.29
C LEU A 173 -1.85 14.18 -19.80
N ALA A 174 -1.17 14.32 -18.66
CA ALA A 174 -0.82 15.63 -18.13
C ALA A 174 0.16 16.38 -19.05
N ALA A 175 1.15 15.68 -19.61
CA ALA A 175 2.09 16.25 -20.57
C ALA A 175 1.41 16.75 -21.86
N SER A 176 0.36 16.05 -22.32
CA SER A 176 -0.30 16.34 -23.60
C SER A 176 -1.49 17.29 -23.45
N PHE A 177 -2.26 17.20 -22.37
CA PHE A 177 -3.55 17.85 -22.19
C PHE A 177 -3.69 18.63 -20.87
N GLY A 178 -2.65 18.62 -20.03
CA GLY A 178 -2.66 19.22 -18.70
C GLY A 178 -3.27 18.35 -17.61
N TRP A 179 -3.00 18.71 -16.36
CA TRP A 179 -3.34 17.92 -15.18
C TRP A 179 -4.84 17.73 -14.96
N ASN A 180 -5.63 18.79 -15.16
CA ASN A 180 -7.08 18.75 -14.97
C ASN A 180 -7.75 17.71 -15.89
N VAL A 181 -7.34 17.68 -17.19
CA VAL A 181 -7.83 16.70 -18.16
C VAL A 181 -7.37 15.30 -17.79
N ALA A 182 -6.11 15.14 -17.37
CA ALA A 182 -5.57 13.86 -16.95
C ALA A 182 -6.38 13.23 -15.80
N TYR A 183 -6.66 14.02 -14.74
CA TYR A 183 -7.48 13.55 -13.61
C TYR A 183 -8.92 13.26 -14.04
N GLY A 184 -9.51 14.10 -14.90
CA GLY A 184 -10.86 13.87 -15.45
C GLY A 184 -10.97 12.56 -16.21
N VAL A 185 -10.03 12.26 -17.11
CA VAL A 185 -10.01 10.99 -17.87
C VAL A 185 -9.82 9.80 -16.93
N LEU A 186 -8.91 9.92 -15.95
CA LEU A 186 -8.65 8.83 -14.99
C LEU A 186 -9.83 8.60 -14.06
N ALA A 187 -10.64 9.62 -13.74
CA ALA A 187 -11.89 9.44 -13.02
C ALA A 187 -12.84 8.45 -13.76
N PHE A 188 -12.98 8.61 -15.07
CA PHE A 188 -13.81 7.70 -15.88
C PHE A 188 -13.24 6.27 -15.94
N ALA A 189 -11.93 6.12 -15.86
CA ALA A 189 -11.29 4.80 -15.87
C ALA A 189 -11.67 3.93 -14.66
N ILE A 190 -12.09 4.53 -13.54
CA ILE A 190 -12.70 3.79 -12.39
C ILE A 190 -13.97 3.04 -12.83
N GLY A 191 -14.64 3.47 -13.89
CA GLY A 191 -15.80 2.80 -14.48
C GLY A 191 -15.54 1.34 -14.87
N ILE A 192 -14.29 0.95 -15.11
CA ILE A 192 -13.90 -0.47 -15.32
C ILE A 192 -14.26 -1.30 -14.08
N GLY A 193 -14.00 -0.79 -12.88
CA GLY A 193 -14.40 -1.45 -11.62
C GLY A 193 -15.91 -1.50 -11.44
N VAL A 194 -16.63 -0.43 -11.80
CA VAL A 194 -18.09 -0.39 -11.77
C VAL A 194 -18.68 -1.47 -12.68
N LEU A 195 -18.19 -1.58 -13.92
CA LEU A 195 -18.61 -2.62 -14.86
C LEU A 195 -18.28 -4.02 -14.34
N ALA A 196 -17.10 -4.22 -13.77
CA ALA A 196 -16.71 -5.50 -13.19
C ALA A 196 -17.68 -5.96 -12.09
N ILE A 197 -18.04 -5.06 -11.16
CA ILE A 197 -18.99 -5.36 -10.08
C ILE A 197 -20.41 -5.61 -10.62
N LEU A 198 -20.86 -4.82 -11.59
CA LEU A 198 -22.19 -5.01 -12.19
C LEU A 198 -22.35 -6.38 -12.88
N LEU A 199 -21.27 -6.86 -13.50
CA LEU A 199 -21.23 -8.14 -14.23
C LEU A 199 -20.92 -9.34 -13.33
N SER A 200 -20.57 -9.12 -12.06
CA SER A 200 -20.15 -10.16 -11.12
C SER A 200 -21.28 -10.59 -10.18
N PRO A 201 -21.28 -11.83 -9.69
CA PRO A 201 -22.27 -12.28 -8.69
C PRO A 201 -21.97 -11.67 -7.31
N GLU A 202 -23.02 -11.53 -6.48
CA GLU A 202 -22.82 -11.26 -5.05
C GLU A 202 -22.24 -12.49 -4.39
N PRO A 203 -21.12 -12.39 -3.64
CA PRO A 203 -20.55 -13.51 -2.94
C PRO A 203 -21.43 -13.94 -1.76
N VAL A 204 -21.54 -15.24 -1.54
CA VAL A 204 -22.22 -15.79 -0.38
C VAL A 204 -21.26 -15.76 0.80
N ALA A 205 -21.45 -14.83 1.72
CA ALA A 205 -20.64 -14.76 2.94
C ALA A 205 -20.79 -16.05 3.76
N ARG A 206 -19.69 -16.76 3.99
CA ARG A 206 -19.65 -17.95 4.85
C ARG A 206 -18.85 -17.60 6.10
N PRO A 207 -19.47 -17.06 7.17
CA PRO A 207 -18.76 -16.84 8.43
C PRO A 207 -18.25 -18.20 8.95
N THR A 208 -16.99 -18.27 9.27
CA THR A 208 -16.39 -19.47 9.88
C THR A 208 -17.00 -19.66 11.26
N LEU A 209 -17.41 -20.90 11.61
CA LEU A 209 -17.98 -21.23 12.93
C LEU A 209 -17.11 -20.75 14.09
N GLU A 210 -15.80 -20.72 13.88
CA GLU A 210 -14.83 -20.24 14.85
C GLU A 210 -14.93 -18.73 15.11
N THR A 211 -15.15 -17.94 14.04
CA THR A 211 -15.38 -16.49 14.14
C THR A 211 -16.68 -16.19 14.88
N VAL A 212 -17.76 -16.91 14.55
CA VAL A 212 -19.07 -16.77 15.20
C VAL A 212 -18.99 -17.14 16.69
N ASN A 213 -18.34 -18.26 17.04
CA ASN A 213 -18.18 -18.70 18.42
C ASN A 213 -17.28 -17.77 19.23
N ARG A 214 -16.33 -17.12 18.59
CA ARG A 214 -15.45 -16.17 19.25
C ARG A 214 -16.18 -14.85 19.52
N GLU A 215 -16.96 -14.37 18.56
CA GLU A 215 -17.80 -13.17 18.73
C GLU A 215 -18.80 -13.37 19.87
N ARG A 216 -19.44 -14.54 19.96
CA ARG A 216 -20.33 -14.91 21.06
C ARG A 216 -19.62 -14.86 22.42
N ARG A 217 -18.45 -15.49 22.55
CA ARG A 217 -17.69 -15.50 23.83
C ARG A 217 -17.29 -14.11 24.30
N VAL A 218 -16.99 -13.20 23.39
CA VAL A 218 -16.65 -11.82 23.74
C VAL A 218 -17.92 -11.03 24.07
N ALA A 219 -19.01 -11.23 23.32
CA ALA A 219 -20.30 -10.63 23.59
C ALA A 219 -20.83 -11.05 24.99
N ASP A 220 -20.77 -12.34 25.32
CA ASP A 220 -21.19 -12.85 26.61
C ASP A 220 -20.42 -12.19 27.79
N ARG A 221 -19.11 -11.97 27.62
CA ARG A 221 -18.31 -11.27 28.65
C ARG A 221 -18.65 -9.80 28.81
N LEU A 222 -19.04 -9.12 27.75
CA LEU A 222 -19.38 -7.68 27.78
C LEU A 222 -20.83 -7.44 28.21
N HIS A 223 -21.75 -8.39 27.99
CA HIS A 223 -23.11 -8.34 28.52
C HIS A 223 -23.19 -8.36 30.06
N HIS A 224 -22.12 -8.83 30.73
CA HIS A 224 -22.01 -8.72 32.20
C HIS A 224 -21.69 -7.31 32.69
N LEU A 225 -21.38 -6.36 31.79
CA LEU A 225 -21.13 -4.93 32.15
C LEU A 225 -22.47 -4.18 32.07
N SER A 226 -23.00 -3.82 33.27
CA SER A 226 -24.34 -3.22 33.43
C SER A 226 -24.59 -1.90 32.69
N TRP A 227 -23.54 -1.23 32.19
CA TRP A 227 -23.63 0.04 31.46
C TRP A 227 -23.59 -0.13 29.91
N LEU A 228 -23.36 -1.35 29.41
CA LEU A 228 -23.31 -1.66 27.98
C LEU A 228 -24.42 -2.68 27.66
N GLN A 229 -25.55 -2.21 27.11
CA GLN A 229 -26.67 -3.09 26.77
C GLN A 229 -27.04 -3.01 25.29
N GLY A 230 -27.52 -4.11 24.73
CA GLY A 230 -28.03 -4.21 23.36
C GLY A 230 -26.98 -4.04 22.28
N ARG A 231 -27.32 -3.39 21.17
CA ARG A 231 -26.46 -3.21 19.98
C ARG A 231 -25.10 -2.56 20.28
N MET A 232 -25.02 -1.75 21.34
CA MET A 232 -23.75 -1.13 21.73
C MET A 232 -22.79 -2.12 22.37
N ALA A 233 -23.31 -3.11 23.12
CA ALA A 233 -22.50 -4.19 23.69
C ALA A 233 -21.96 -5.11 22.59
N ASP A 234 -22.78 -5.44 21.59
CA ASP A 234 -22.36 -6.25 20.44
C ASP A 234 -21.28 -5.55 19.62
N LEU A 235 -21.41 -4.24 19.38
CA LEU A 235 -20.42 -3.45 18.67
C LEU A 235 -19.11 -3.35 19.46
N ALA A 236 -19.19 -3.12 20.77
CA ALA A 236 -18.02 -3.04 21.64
C ALA A 236 -17.30 -4.41 21.74
N ALA A 237 -18.06 -5.51 21.85
CA ALA A 237 -17.53 -6.87 21.85
C ALA A 237 -16.80 -7.18 20.55
N TRP A 238 -17.36 -6.76 19.44
CA TRP A 238 -16.77 -6.96 18.14
C TRP A 238 -15.50 -6.11 17.95
N LEU A 239 -15.51 -4.81 18.31
CA LEU A 239 -14.34 -3.94 18.29
C LEU A 239 -13.22 -4.48 19.18
N TYR A 240 -13.57 -4.93 20.40
CA TYR A 240 -12.61 -5.55 21.28
C TYR A 240 -11.98 -6.80 20.67
N GLY A 241 -12.79 -7.70 20.12
CA GLY A 241 -12.32 -8.94 19.49
C GLY A 241 -11.54 -8.71 18.20
N ALA A 242 -11.92 -7.72 17.40
CA ALA A 242 -11.30 -7.44 16.11
C ALA A 242 -10.00 -6.61 16.21
N VAL A 243 -9.91 -5.72 17.20
CA VAL A 243 -8.78 -4.78 17.34
C VAL A 243 -8.00 -5.01 18.63
N VAL A 244 -8.67 -4.96 19.79
CA VAL A 244 -7.97 -4.93 21.08
C VAL A 244 -7.32 -6.28 21.41
N ALA A 245 -8.03 -7.39 21.21
CA ALA A 245 -7.52 -8.71 21.57
C ALA A 245 -6.28 -9.13 20.78
N PRO A 246 -6.22 -8.96 19.43
CA PRO A 246 -4.99 -9.23 18.66
C PRO A 246 -3.81 -8.34 19.08
N PHE A 247 -4.08 -7.08 19.42
CA PHE A 247 -3.06 -6.13 19.86
C PHE A 247 -2.54 -6.50 21.25
N ALA A 248 -3.43 -6.84 22.18
CA ALA A 248 -3.06 -7.32 23.51
C ALA A 248 -2.28 -8.62 23.51
N ASP A 249 -2.60 -9.54 22.57
CA ASP A 249 -1.83 -10.77 22.36
C ASP A 249 -0.42 -10.45 21.84
N PHE A 250 -0.29 -9.53 20.90
CA PHE A 250 1.00 -9.08 20.38
C PHE A 250 1.86 -8.42 21.48
N MET A 251 1.26 -7.55 22.32
CA MET A 251 1.96 -6.87 23.42
C MET A 251 2.44 -7.81 24.54
N ARG A 252 1.94 -9.05 24.61
CA ARG A 252 2.46 -10.07 25.55
C ARG A 252 3.78 -10.71 25.09
N ARG A 253 4.19 -10.43 23.86
CA ARG A 253 5.44 -10.96 23.30
C ARG A 253 6.63 -10.18 23.87
N ASP A 254 7.70 -10.90 24.25
CA ASP A 254 8.94 -10.27 24.65
C ASP A 254 9.50 -9.41 23.52
N GLY A 255 9.91 -8.18 23.84
CA GLY A 255 10.48 -7.26 22.88
C GLY A 255 9.49 -6.58 21.91
N TRP A 256 8.18 -6.64 22.17
CA TRP A 256 7.17 -6.06 21.28
C TRP A 256 7.41 -4.56 20.97
N VAL A 257 7.89 -3.77 21.95
CA VAL A 257 8.22 -2.35 21.74
C VAL A 257 9.37 -2.21 20.74
N LEU A 258 10.43 -3.00 20.89
CA LEU A 258 11.58 -2.97 20.00
C LEU A 258 11.20 -3.37 18.57
N ILE A 259 10.29 -4.33 18.42
CA ILE A 259 9.74 -4.74 17.12
C ILE A 259 8.97 -3.58 16.49
N LEU A 260 8.08 -2.89 17.24
CA LEU A 260 7.33 -1.76 16.71
C LEU A 260 8.24 -0.58 16.33
N VAL A 261 9.22 -0.27 17.17
CA VAL A 261 10.23 0.76 16.87
C VAL A 261 11.01 0.39 15.61
N PHE A 262 11.41 -0.87 15.47
CA PHE A 262 12.10 -1.34 14.26
C PHE A 262 11.22 -1.18 13.00
N ILE A 263 9.95 -1.60 13.05
CA ILE A 263 9.00 -1.46 11.93
C ILE A 263 8.87 0.01 11.52
N PHE A 264 8.81 0.90 12.50
CA PHE A 264 8.71 2.34 12.28
C PHE A 264 9.99 2.90 11.64
N VAL A 265 11.16 2.62 12.24
CA VAL A 265 12.45 3.17 11.81
C VAL A 265 12.90 2.59 10.47
N PHE A 266 12.63 1.32 10.21
CA PHE A 266 13.00 0.66 8.94
C PHE A 266 12.42 1.36 7.70
N LYS A 267 11.32 2.10 7.85
CA LYS A 267 10.65 2.83 6.76
C LYS A 267 11.13 4.28 6.58
N PHE A 268 12.07 4.75 7.40
CA PHE A 268 12.50 6.16 7.36
C PHE A 268 13.05 6.59 5.99
N GLY A 269 14.03 5.88 5.46
CA GLY A 269 14.68 6.23 4.20
C GLY A 269 13.70 6.26 3.03
N ASP A 270 12.95 5.17 2.86
CA ASP A 270 11.98 5.02 1.77
C ASP A 270 10.85 6.05 1.85
N ALA A 271 10.42 6.41 3.06
CA ALA A 271 9.31 7.36 3.26
C ALA A 271 9.66 8.76 2.75
N LEU A 272 10.84 9.25 3.12
CA LEU A 272 11.30 10.59 2.75
C LEU A 272 11.61 10.69 1.27
N LEU A 273 12.35 9.72 0.72
CA LEU A 273 12.70 9.65 -0.69
C LEU A 273 11.46 9.54 -1.57
N GLY A 274 10.58 8.62 -1.25
CA GLY A 274 9.42 8.30 -2.10
C GLY A 274 8.46 9.48 -2.33
N ARG A 275 8.35 10.43 -1.38
CA ARG A 275 7.49 11.62 -1.53
C ARG A 275 8.15 12.70 -2.37
N MET A 276 9.46 12.90 -2.20
CA MET A 276 10.19 14.00 -2.84
C MET A 276 10.82 13.63 -4.17
N SER A 277 10.90 12.34 -4.52
CA SER A 277 11.52 11.91 -5.78
C SER A 277 10.89 12.57 -7.02
N GLY A 278 9.56 12.64 -7.09
CA GLY A 278 8.87 13.28 -8.21
C GLY A 278 9.13 14.77 -8.32
N VAL A 279 9.18 15.47 -7.17
CA VAL A 279 9.53 16.90 -7.08
C VAL A 279 10.97 17.11 -7.56
N PHE A 280 11.88 16.29 -7.07
CA PHE A 280 13.29 16.29 -7.45
C PHE A 280 13.48 16.11 -8.96
N TYR A 281 12.81 15.14 -9.59
CA TYR A 281 12.92 14.94 -11.05
C TYR A 281 12.49 16.19 -11.82
N ARG A 282 11.40 16.84 -11.41
CA ARG A 282 10.94 18.10 -12.04
C ARG A 282 11.94 19.24 -11.86
N GLU A 283 12.53 19.36 -10.67
CA GLU A 283 13.54 20.40 -10.40
C GLU A 283 14.86 20.15 -11.14
N MET A 284 15.21 18.88 -11.41
CA MET A 284 16.34 18.51 -12.28
C MET A 284 16.05 18.72 -13.77
N GLY A 285 14.84 19.15 -14.14
CA GLY A 285 14.44 19.48 -15.51
C GLY A 285 13.94 18.31 -16.34
N PHE A 286 13.70 17.12 -15.76
CA PHE A 286 13.14 15.99 -16.50
C PHE A 286 11.68 16.25 -16.87
N GLU A 287 11.31 15.94 -18.11
CA GLU A 287 9.94 16.05 -18.59
C GLU A 287 9.02 14.99 -18.01
N LEU A 288 7.70 15.23 -18.02
CA LEU A 288 6.71 14.28 -17.51
C LEU A 288 6.79 12.94 -18.23
N VAL A 289 7.11 12.95 -19.53
CA VAL A 289 7.29 11.73 -20.36
C VAL A 289 8.50 10.93 -19.90
N ASP A 290 9.61 11.60 -19.58
CA ASP A 290 10.82 10.95 -19.06
C ASP A 290 10.56 10.30 -17.72
N ILE A 291 9.87 11.03 -16.83
CA ILE A 291 9.47 10.52 -15.52
C ILE A 291 8.52 9.32 -15.69
N ALA A 292 7.56 9.38 -16.60
CA ALA A 292 6.65 8.27 -16.89
C ALA A 292 7.43 7.02 -17.35
N ASN A 293 8.31 7.18 -18.32
CA ASN A 293 9.10 6.07 -18.83
C ASN A 293 10.03 5.47 -17.77
N VAL A 294 10.83 6.33 -17.11
CA VAL A 294 11.87 5.85 -16.21
C VAL A 294 11.27 5.38 -14.88
N SER A 295 10.45 6.20 -14.22
CA SER A 295 9.99 5.85 -12.87
C SER A 295 8.82 4.87 -12.83
N LYS A 296 7.98 4.83 -13.87
CA LYS A 296 6.80 3.96 -13.87
C LYS A 296 7.00 2.69 -14.71
N VAL A 297 7.61 2.78 -15.89
CA VAL A 297 7.78 1.60 -16.76
C VAL A 297 9.05 0.83 -16.40
N TYR A 298 10.23 1.46 -16.47
CA TYR A 298 11.49 0.78 -16.12
C TYR A 298 11.56 0.48 -14.61
N GLY A 299 11.06 1.40 -13.76
CA GLY A 299 10.96 1.17 -12.33
C GLY A 299 10.11 -0.04 -11.97
N LEU A 300 8.95 -0.24 -12.62
CA LEU A 300 8.10 -1.42 -12.41
C LEU A 300 8.82 -2.72 -12.77
N ALA A 301 9.53 -2.75 -13.90
CA ALA A 301 10.30 -3.92 -14.31
C ALA A 301 11.41 -4.25 -13.31
N ALA A 302 12.15 -3.24 -12.85
CA ALA A 302 13.19 -3.39 -11.84
C ALA A 302 12.62 -3.86 -10.49
N ASN A 303 11.47 -3.31 -10.06
CA ASN A 303 10.79 -3.74 -8.84
C ASN A 303 10.33 -5.21 -8.91
N ALA A 304 9.75 -5.63 -10.04
CA ALA A 304 9.35 -7.03 -10.24
C ALA A 304 10.55 -7.98 -10.14
N LEU A 305 11.69 -7.62 -10.73
CA LEU A 305 12.93 -8.38 -10.59
C LEU A 305 13.43 -8.40 -9.15
N GLY A 306 13.36 -7.27 -8.43
CA GLY A 306 13.69 -7.18 -7.01
C GLY A 306 12.83 -8.09 -6.14
N ILE A 307 11.54 -8.18 -6.41
CA ILE A 307 10.62 -9.09 -5.72
C ILE A 307 11.03 -10.56 -5.93
N LEU A 308 11.37 -10.96 -7.16
CA LEU A 308 11.82 -12.32 -7.46
C LEU A 308 13.12 -12.66 -6.73
N VAL A 309 14.11 -11.78 -6.79
CA VAL A 309 15.40 -11.97 -6.10
C VAL A 309 15.19 -11.95 -4.58
N GLY A 310 14.33 -11.08 -4.06
CA GLY A 310 13.98 -11.00 -2.64
C GLY A 310 13.37 -12.30 -2.12
N GLY A 311 12.45 -12.91 -2.88
CA GLY A 311 11.88 -14.20 -2.55
C GLY A 311 12.94 -15.31 -2.48
N PHE A 312 13.87 -15.33 -3.43
CA PHE A 312 14.99 -16.26 -3.43
C PHE A 312 15.91 -16.07 -2.20
N LEU A 313 16.25 -14.81 -1.87
CA LEU A 313 17.08 -14.49 -0.71
C LEU A 313 16.41 -14.93 0.60
N VAL A 314 15.11 -14.64 0.77
CA VAL A 314 14.36 -15.06 1.96
C VAL A 314 14.36 -16.59 2.09
N TYR A 315 14.20 -17.31 0.99
CA TYR A 315 14.27 -18.78 0.99
C TYR A 315 15.67 -19.31 1.38
N ARG A 316 16.75 -18.69 0.89
CA ARG A 316 18.13 -19.16 1.08
C ARG A 316 18.74 -18.71 2.40
N LEU A 317 18.57 -17.44 2.78
CA LEU A 317 19.23 -16.81 3.93
C LEU A 317 18.32 -16.71 5.16
N GLY A 318 17.02 -16.93 4.98
CA GLY A 318 15.99 -16.67 6.00
C GLY A 318 15.61 -15.19 6.07
N VAL A 319 14.52 -14.91 6.77
CA VAL A 319 13.86 -13.59 6.79
C VAL A 319 14.77 -12.48 7.31
N MET A 320 15.39 -12.68 8.49
CA MET A 320 16.17 -11.62 9.17
C MET A 320 17.42 -11.21 8.40
N LYS A 321 18.19 -12.18 7.88
CA LYS A 321 19.38 -11.88 7.06
C LYS A 321 19.01 -11.21 5.75
N SER A 322 17.94 -11.66 5.09
CA SER A 322 17.45 -11.04 3.86
C SER A 322 17.01 -9.61 4.10
N LEU A 323 16.34 -9.34 5.23
CA LEU A 323 15.92 -7.99 5.61
C LEU A 323 17.13 -7.08 5.87
N PHE A 324 18.20 -7.61 6.48
CA PHE A 324 19.44 -6.88 6.70
C PHE A 324 20.11 -6.48 5.37
N PHE A 325 20.31 -7.44 4.46
CA PHE A 325 20.91 -7.16 3.16
C PHE A 325 20.04 -6.25 2.29
N ALA A 326 18.70 -6.42 2.35
CA ALA A 326 17.76 -5.56 1.65
C ALA A 326 17.82 -4.12 2.16
N GLY A 327 17.85 -3.92 3.49
CA GLY A 327 17.96 -2.60 4.09
C GLY A 327 19.30 -1.91 3.76
N LEU A 328 20.41 -2.67 3.78
CA LEU A 328 21.71 -2.15 3.39
C LEU A 328 21.75 -1.74 1.90
N ALA A 329 21.18 -2.59 1.03
CA ALA A 329 21.08 -2.31 -0.40
C ALA A 329 20.21 -1.08 -0.66
N ALA A 330 19.04 -0.96 -0.01
CA ALA A 330 18.15 0.21 -0.13
C ALA A 330 18.84 1.51 0.34
N ALA A 331 19.55 1.48 1.47
CA ALA A 331 20.32 2.63 1.93
C ALA A 331 21.41 3.03 0.92
N SER A 332 22.07 2.05 0.31
CA SER A 332 23.11 2.31 -0.70
C SER A 332 22.51 2.91 -1.98
N THR A 333 21.31 2.50 -2.40
CA THR A 333 20.66 3.04 -3.60
C THR A 333 20.12 4.46 -3.39
N ASN A 334 19.84 4.89 -2.17
CA ASN A 334 19.53 6.29 -1.89
C ASN A 334 20.71 7.23 -2.28
N LEU A 335 21.95 6.75 -2.18
CA LEU A 335 23.13 7.51 -2.62
C LEU A 335 23.19 7.67 -4.16
N THR A 336 22.52 6.82 -4.94
CA THR A 336 22.43 7.01 -6.39
C THR A 336 21.62 8.24 -6.77
N TYR A 337 20.67 8.66 -5.92
CA TYR A 337 19.96 9.92 -6.07
C TYR A 337 20.84 11.12 -5.71
N SER A 338 21.72 11.00 -4.71
CA SER A 338 22.75 12.02 -4.45
C SER A 338 23.69 12.17 -5.66
N TRP A 339 24.08 11.06 -6.28
CA TRP A 339 24.85 11.08 -7.52
C TRP A 339 24.09 11.76 -8.66
N LEU A 340 22.80 11.46 -8.84
CA LEU A 340 21.95 12.13 -9.84
C LEU A 340 21.88 13.64 -9.58
N ALA A 341 21.73 14.06 -8.32
CA ALA A 341 21.72 15.49 -7.96
C ALA A 341 23.01 16.21 -8.33
N MET A 342 24.16 15.53 -8.21
CA MET A 342 25.47 16.06 -8.65
C MET A 342 25.65 16.06 -10.15
N SER A 343 25.07 15.07 -10.87
CA SER A 343 25.23 14.90 -12.32
C SER A 343 24.34 15.84 -13.13
N GLY A 344 23.33 16.44 -12.50
CA GLY A 344 22.38 17.30 -13.18
C GLY A 344 21.40 16.51 -14.06
N HIS A 345 20.99 17.09 -15.18
CA HIS A 345 20.05 16.50 -16.13
C HIS A 345 20.72 15.39 -16.96
N ASP A 346 21.07 14.26 -16.32
CA ASP A 346 21.63 13.08 -16.99
C ASP A 346 20.65 11.91 -17.01
N MET A 347 20.14 11.56 -18.19
CA MET A 347 19.15 10.50 -18.38
C MET A 347 19.69 9.12 -18.00
N THR A 348 20.99 8.88 -18.15
CA THR A 348 21.60 7.58 -17.82
C THR A 348 21.68 7.39 -16.32
N VAL A 349 22.14 8.43 -15.60
CA VAL A 349 22.18 8.42 -14.13
C VAL A 349 20.78 8.34 -13.56
N PHE A 350 19.81 9.05 -14.16
CA PHE A 350 18.39 8.96 -13.77
C PHE A 350 17.85 7.53 -13.86
N LYS A 351 18.09 6.83 -14.97
CA LYS A 351 17.69 5.42 -15.14
C LYS A 351 18.36 4.53 -14.07
N ILE A 352 19.65 4.69 -13.84
CA ILE A 352 20.38 3.91 -12.84
C ILE A 352 19.81 4.15 -11.44
N ALA A 353 19.59 5.40 -11.04
CA ALA A 353 19.06 5.74 -9.73
C ALA A 353 17.68 5.12 -9.51
N VAL A 354 16.76 5.33 -10.44
CA VAL A 354 15.38 4.84 -10.32
C VAL A 354 15.31 3.32 -10.39
N MET A 355 16.04 2.68 -11.31
CA MET A 355 15.99 1.22 -11.45
C MET A 355 16.64 0.52 -10.25
N SER A 356 17.77 1.02 -9.75
CA SER A 356 18.44 0.43 -8.57
C SER A 356 17.56 0.56 -7.32
N ASP A 357 16.94 1.72 -7.10
CA ASP A 357 16.04 1.96 -5.98
C ASP A 357 14.79 1.07 -6.03
N ASN A 358 14.12 1.01 -7.18
CA ASN A 358 12.96 0.13 -7.34
C ASN A 358 13.31 -1.35 -7.19
N PHE A 359 14.48 -1.78 -7.66
CA PHE A 359 14.96 -3.14 -7.47
C PHE A 359 15.16 -3.47 -5.98
N THR A 360 15.87 -2.62 -5.24
CA THR A 360 16.11 -2.83 -3.81
C THR A 360 14.83 -2.65 -3.00
N GLY A 361 13.93 -1.74 -3.41
CA GLY A 361 12.60 -1.57 -2.84
C GLY A 361 11.73 -2.83 -2.98
N GLY A 362 11.76 -3.50 -4.14
CA GLY A 362 11.10 -4.80 -4.36
C GLY A 362 11.65 -5.89 -3.44
N LEU A 363 12.97 -5.99 -3.35
CA LEU A 363 13.69 -6.93 -2.49
C LEU A 363 13.34 -6.68 -1.01
N ALA A 364 13.39 -5.42 -0.55
CA ALA A 364 13.06 -5.03 0.81
C ALA A 364 11.58 -5.30 1.15
N THR A 365 10.69 -5.08 0.19
CA THR A 365 9.26 -5.33 0.38
C THR A 365 8.98 -6.80 0.69
N VAL A 366 9.55 -7.74 -0.07
CA VAL A 366 9.36 -9.18 0.17
C VAL A 366 9.91 -9.60 1.52
N ALA A 367 11.13 -9.16 1.86
CA ALA A 367 11.75 -9.48 3.13
C ALA A 367 10.94 -8.91 4.32
N PHE A 368 10.43 -7.68 4.18
CA PHE A 368 9.62 -7.01 5.20
C PHE A 368 8.25 -7.67 5.38
N VAL A 369 7.55 -8.01 4.29
CA VAL A 369 6.29 -8.75 4.33
C VAL A 369 6.48 -10.12 4.99
N ALA A 370 7.56 -10.84 4.65
CA ALA A 370 7.90 -12.11 5.30
C ALA A 370 8.18 -11.92 6.80
N TYR A 371 8.86 -10.84 7.19
CA TYR A 371 9.10 -10.49 8.59
C TYR A 371 7.80 -10.23 9.34
N LEU A 372 6.93 -9.37 8.83
CA LEU A 372 5.62 -9.10 9.45
C LEU A 372 4.79 -10.37 9.58
N SER A 373 4.79 -11.23 8.56
CA SER A 373 4.08 -12.52 8.59
C SER A 373 4.63 -13.44 9.67
N SER A 374 5.95 -13.48 9.88
CA SER A 374 6.59 -14.28 10.92
C SER A 374 6.27 -13.83 12.35
N LEU A 375 5.82 -12.60 12.51
CA LEU A 375 5.41 -12.03 13.79
C LEU A 375 3.95 -12.31 14.14
N THR A 376 3.15 -12.86 13.23
CA THR A 376 1.73 -13.09 13.48
C THR A 376 1.48 -14.42 14.18
N ASN A 377 0.50 -14.42 15.09
CA ASN A 377 0.01 -15.66 15.72
C ASN A 377 -1.02 -16.32 14.78
N VAL A 378 -0.96 -17.64 14.66
CA VAL A 378 -1.88 -18.43 13.81
C VAL A 378 -3.36 -18.15 14.12
N ALA A 379 -3.70 -17.87 15.39
CA ALA A 379 -5.07 -17.56 15.81
C ALA A 379 -5.54 -16.15 15.35
N TYR A 380 -4.61 -15.23 15.03
CA TYR A 380 -4.90 -13.82 14.74
C TYR A 380 -4.14 -13.31 13.52
N THR A 381 -3.69 -14.21 12.65
CA THR A 381 -2.75 -13.88 11.56
C THR A 381 -3.18 -12.68 10.73
N ALA A 382 -4.41 -12.69 10.22
CA ALA A 382 -4.90 -11.60 9.35
C ALA A 382 -4.97 -10.26 10.09
N THR A 383 -5.49 -10.24 11.33
CA THR A 383 -5.67 -9.01 12.09
C THR A 383 -4.36 -8.43 12.58
N GLN A 384 -3.46 -9.27 13.12
CA GLN A 384 -2.13 -8.82 13.56
C GLN A 384 -1.30 -8.33 12.38
N TYR A 385 -1.32 -9.05 11.26
CA TYR A 385 -0.64 -8.59 10.05
C TYR A 385 -1.16 -7.24 9.57
N ALA A 386 -2.49 -7.08 9.49
CA ALA A 386 -3.10 -5.82 9.08
C ALA A 386 -2.72 -4.66 10.02
N LEU A 387 -2.72 -4.88 11.34
CA LEU A 387 -2.32 -3.87 12.31
C LEU A 387 -0.85 -3.46 12.17
N LEU A 388 0.06 -4.44 12.02
CA LEU A 388 1.49 -4.16 11.84
C LEU A 388 1.76 -3.47 10.50
N ALA A 389 1.09 -3.89 9.42
CA ALA A 389 1.18 -3.25 8.11
C ALA A 389 0.63 -1.82 8.15
N SER A 390 -0.50 -1.58 8.84
CA SER A 390 -1.08 -0.24 9.04
C SER A 390 -0.13 0.66 9.82
N LEU A 391 0.55 0.15 10.86
CA LEU A 391 1.56 0.90 11.59
C LEU A 391 2.73 1.30 10.68
N GLY A 392 3.23 0.38 9.87
CA GLY A 392 4.28 0.67 8.88
C GLY A 392 3.84 1.70 7.84
N ASN A 393 2.59 1.64 7.38
CA ASN A 393 2.03 2.63 6.46
C ASN A 393 1.84 4.00 7.13
N LEU A 394 1.37 4.03 8.37
CA LEU A 394 1.21 5.28 9.13
C LEU A 394 2.57 5.94 9.34
N ALA A 395 3.58 5.17 9.76
CA ALA A 395 4.96 5.65 9.87
C ALA A 395 5.44 6.26 8.55
N ARG A 396 5.28 5.54 7.45
CA ARG A 396 5.67 6.01 6.13
C ARG A 396 4.97 7.32 5.74
N ILE A 397 3.67 7.44 5.96
CA ILE A 397 2.88 8.63 5.60
C ILE A 397 3.31 9.83 6.43
N TRP A 398 3.40 9.67 7.75
CA TRP A 398 3.72 10.79 8.64
C TRP A 398 5.17 11.24 8.53
N LEU A 399 6.10 10.31 8.36
CA LEU A 399 7.50 10.64 8.11
C LEU A 399 7.68 11.37 6.77
N SER A 400 7.00 10.91 5.72
CA SER A 400 7.07 11.59 4.42
C SER A 400 6.52 13.01 4.44
N ALA A 401 5.66 13.36 5.40
CA ALA A 401 5.14 14.72 5.55
C ALA A 401 6.25 15.74 5.88
N SER A 402 7.31 15.33 6.58
CA SER A 402 8.44 16.20 6.91
C SER A 402 9.46 16.36 5.78
N SER A 403 9.37 15.55 4.72
CA SER A 403 10.42 15.48 3.68
C SER A 403 10.61 16.80 2.93
N GLY A 404 9.54 17.52 2.60
CA GLY A 404 9.62 18.82 1.93
C GLY A 404 10.27 19.88 2.82
N TRP A 405 9.87 19.94 4.09
CA TRP A 405 10.50 20.83 5.07
C TRP A 405 11.99 20.55 5.22
N MET A 406 12.39 19.28 5.24
CA MET A 406 13.82 18.93 5.30
C MET A 406 14.60 19.44 4.09
N VAL A 407 14.05 19.34 2.87
CA VAL A 407 14.69 19.87 1.66
C VAL A 407 14.79 21.40 1.74
N ASP A 408 13.74 22.08 2.22
CA ASP A 408 13.73 23.54 2.36
C ASP A 408 14.77 24.01 3.42
N GLN A 409 14.97 23.27 4.53
CA GLN A 409 15.99 23.56 5.53
C GLN A 409 17.43 23.34 5.02
N LEU A 410 17.58 22.59 3.95
CA LEU A 410 18.86 22.38 3.26
C LEU A 410 19.03 23.32 2.06
N ASP A 411 18.26 24.42 1.98
CA ASP A 411 18.29 25.39 0.88
C ASP A 411 18.08 24.73 -0.50
N GLY A 412 17.38 23.59 -0.55
CA GLY A 412 17.14 22.83 -1.76
C GLY A 412 18.32 21.95 -2.21
N ASP A 413 19.29 21.70 -1.34
CA ASP A 413 20.42 20.79 -1.65
C ASP A 413 19.95 19.32 -1.63
N TRP A 414 19.59 18.84 -2.82
CA TRP A 414 19.13 17.48 -3.03
C TRP A 414 20.22 16.43 -2.76
N MET A 415 21.51 16.75 -3.00
CA MET A 415 22.62 15.83 -2.74
C MET A 415 22.67 15.49 -1.25
N ILE A 416 22.66 16.52 -0.40
CA ILE A 416 22.67 16.35 1.06
C ILE A 416 21.39 15.66 1.53
N PHE A 417 20.23 16.05 1.00
CA PHE A 417 18.95 15.43 1.36
C PHE A 417 18.97 13.91 1.14
N PHE A 418 19.38 13.44 -0.04
CA PHE A 418 19.43 12.01 -0.31
C PHE A 418 20.52 11.28 0.46
N ALA A 419 21.67 11.91 0.72
CA ALA A 419 22.68 11.36 1.61
C ALA A 419 22.14 11.20 3.05
N MET A 420 21.37 12.17 3.54
CA MET A 420 20.67 12.05 4.84
C MET A 420 19.65 10.91 4.84
N THR A 421 18.84 10.75 3.78
CA THR A 421 17.89 9.64 3.69
C THR A 421 18.58 8.28 3.68
N ALA A 422 19.75 8.17 3.05
CA ALA A 422 20.61 6.98 3.12
C ALA A 422 21.07 6.70 4.56
N GLY A 423 21.56 7.72 5.27
CA GLY A 423 21.94 7.62 6.68
C GLY A 423 20.78 7.21 7.59
N LEU A 424 19.59 7.80 7.37
CA LEU A 424 18.39 7.46 8.13
C LEU A 424 17.90 6.03 7.85
N ALA A 425 18.03 5.55 6.62
CA ALA A 425 17.72 4.16 6.28
C ALA A 425 18.61 3.16 7.02
N LEU A 426 19.87 3.52 7.29
CA LEU A 426 20.78 2.68 8.06
C LEU A 426 20.39 2.54 9.54
N LEU A 427 19.62 3.47 10.12
CA LEU A 427 19.21 3.41 11.53
C LEU A 427 18.41 2.16 11.89
N GLY A 428 17.70 1.59 10.93
CA GLY A 428 16.97 0.33 11.10
C GLY A 428 17.89 -0.88 11.29
N LEU A 429 19.12 -0.86 10.74
CA LEU A 429 20.00 -2.03 10.74
C LEU A 429 20.55 -2.38 12.12
N PRO A 430 21.04 -1.43 12.96
CA PRO A 430 21.41 -1.72 14.35
C PRO A 430 20.25 -2.33 15.16
N LEU A 431 19.03 -1.78 15.00
CA LEU A 431 17.85 -2.32 15.68
C LEU A 431 17.57 -3.76 15.22
N LEU A 432 17.72 -4.03 13.93
CA LEU A 432 17.56 -5.38 13.38
C LEU A 432 18.62 -6.34 13.94
N LEU A 433 19.88 -5.92 14.07
CA LEU A 433 20.95 -6.74 14.67
C LEU A 433 20.65 -7.04 16.14
N VAL A 434 20.16 -6.06 16.89
CA VAL A 434 19.72 -6.28 18.29
C VAL A 434 18.56 -7.27 18.34
N LEU A 435 17.57 -7.16 17.45
CA LEU A 435 16.47 -8.13 17.36
C LEU A 435 16.96 -9.53 17.00
N MET A 436 17.92 -9.67 16.09
CA MET A 436 18.53 -10.94 15.71
C MET A 436 19.27 -11.57 16.88
N TRP A 437 19.91 -10.78 17.73
CA TRP A 437 20.66 -11.24 18.88
C TRP A 437 19.73 -11.64 20.04
N LEU A 438 18.70 -10.83 20.33
CA LEU A 438 17.77 -11.09 21.43
C LEU A 438 16.74 -12.20 21.12
N PHE A 439 16.29 -12.25 19.86
CA PHE A 439 15.21 -13.15 19.42
C PHE A 439 15.63 -13.95 18.17
N PRO A 440 16.59 -14.89 18.31
CA PRO A 440 17.06 -15.69 17.18
C PRO A 440 15.91 -16.54 16.64
N GLN A 441 15.57 -16.32 15.37
CA GLN A 441 14.57 -17.14 14.68
C GLN A 441 15.17 -18.51 14.33
N PRO A 442 14.43 -19.63 14.51
CA PRO A 442 14.90 -20.95 14.11
C PRO A 442 15.16 -20.91 12.59
N GLN A 443 16.37 -21.29 12.19
CA GLN A 443 16.70 -21.44 10.78
C GLN A 443 15.80 -22.50 10.16
N PRO A 444 15.30 -22.33 8.91
CA PRO A 444 14.62 -23.40 8.22
C PRO A 444 15.55 -24.60 8.17
N LYS A 445 15.10 -25.75 8.73
CA LYS A 445 15.85 -27.00 8.62
C LYS A 445 16.08 -27.25 7.14
N ARG A 446 17.35 -27.26 6.71
CA ARG A 446 17.72 -27.88 5.44
C ARG A 446 17.14 -29.29 5.47
N ARG A 447 16.23 -29.61 4.57
CA ARG A 447 16.00 -31.02 4.24
C ARG A 447 17.34 -31.52 3.70
N ASP A 448 18.03 -32.28 4.47
CA ASP A 448 19.18 -33.04 4.02
C ASP A 448 18.67 -33.91 2.86
N GLU A 449 19.12 -33.59 1.66
CA GLU A 449 19.09 -34.49 0.53
C GLU A 449 20.10 -35.58 0.87
N GLY A 450 19.65 -36.63 1.55
CA GLY A 450 20.55 -37.69 1.93
C GLY A 450 19.89 -38.77 2.77
N SER A 451 19.04 -39.55 2.13
CA SER A 451 18.96 -41.01 2.48
C SER A 451 18.08 -41.73 1.46
N GLY A 452 18.74 -42.56 0.68
CA GLY A 452 18.15 -43.69 -0.04
C GLY A 452 18.01 -43.52 -1.52
#